data_529fb976eff3992a5e302aff6fe3babc
#
_entry.id   529fb976eff3992a5e302aff6fe3babc
#
_cell.length_a   1.000
_cell.length_b   1.000
_cell.length_c   1.000
_cell.angle_alpha   90.00
_cell.angle_beta   90.00
_cell.angle_gamma   90.00
#
_symmetry.space_group_name_H-M   'P 1'
#
loop_
_entity.id
_entity.type
_entity.pdbx_description
1 polymer ?
#
loop_
_entity_poly.entity_id
_entity_poly.type
_entity_poly.pdbx_seq_one_letter_code
_entity_poly.pdbx_strand_id
1 'polypeptide(L)'
;DEIERITRFDPLTGEIVTTLDRTAIYPASHYVTERSTVEAMVPLIRRELNEQLALYRNAGKLLEAQRLEQRTNFDLEMMLEIGTCPGIENYSLYTSGRKPGERPACLMDYFPADFLMVVDESHASIPQINAMYKGDQSRKGTLIEHGFRLPSALDNRPLKFDEWVDLVPQRIFMSATPGDWEVERAEGVVVEQIIRPTGLVDPPIEVRPVKGQVDDLLHEIRAREKRNERVLVTTLTKRMSEDLTEYLQSVGVRVRYMHSEVDAIERMVILRSLRLGKIDVLVGINLLREGLDLPEVSLVAILDADKEGFLRDARSLIQTIGRAARNVHSTAIMYADRITKSMRQCIDETDRRRAIQL
;
A
#
# COMPACT_ATOMS: atom_id res chain seq x y z
N ASP A 1 13.52 16.32 -42.54
CA ASP A 1 14.28 16.70 -41.34
C ASP A 1 15.22 15.55 -41.01
N GLU A 2 16.47 15.88 -40.71
CA GLU A 2 17.53 14.92 -40.39
C GLU A 2 18.01 15.16 -38.96
N ILE A 3 18.30 14.07 -38.22
CA ILE A 3 18.88 14.16 -36.88
C ILE A 3 20.39 14.33 -37.04
N GLU A 4 20.91 15.52 -36.73
CA GLU A 4 22.33 15.84 -36.86
C GLU A 4 23.17 15.19 -35.75
N ARG A 5 22.64 15.12 -34.51
CA ARG A 5 23.39 14.62 -33.38
C ARG A 5 22.46 14.23 -32.24
N ILE A 6 22.78 13.12 -31.55
CA ILE A 6 22.15 12.69 -30.30
C ILE A 6 23.18 12.82 -29.16
N THR A 7 22.86 13.59 -28.14
CA THR A 7 23.75 13.79 -26.98
C THR A 7 23.06 13.51 -25.67
N ARG A 8 23.78 12.94 -24.71
CA ARG A 8 23.40 12.87 -23.32
C ARG A 8 24.05 14.02 -22.58
N PHE A 9 23.29 14.82 -21.86
CA PHE A 9 23.77 15.99 -21.11
C PHE A 9 23.30 15.92 -19.66
N ASP A 10 23.99 16.59 -18.76
CA ASP A 10 23.57 16.78 -17.38
C ASP A 10 22.48 17.87 -17.35
N PRO A 11 21.29 17.56 -16.82
CA PRO A 11 20.18 18.51 -16.80
C PRO A 11 20.37 19.72 -15.87
N LEU A 12 21.34 19.67 -14.92
CA LEU A 12 21.64 20.77 -14.00
C LEU A 12 22.67 21.73 -14.57
N THR A 13 23.74 21.21 -15.21
CA THR A 13 24.82 21.99 -15.71
C THR A 13 24.72 22.30 -17.21
N GLY A 14 23.93 21.51 -17.96
CA GLY A 14 23.87 21.59 -19.42
C GLY A 14 25.09 21.00 -20.13
N GLU A 15 26.05 20.44 -19.40
CA GLU A 15 27.25 19.84 -19.97
C GLU A 15 26.96 18.56 -20.73
N ILE A 16 27.55 18.40 -21.91
CA ILE A 16 27.43 17.20 -22.73
C ILE A 16 28.31 16.09 -22.11
N VAL A 17 27.66 15.03 -21.59
CA VAL A 17 28.34 13.88 -20.98
C VAL A 17 28.90 12.95 -22.06
N THR A 18 28.12 12.70 -23.13
CA THR A 18 28.51 11.80 -24.22
C THR A 18 27.66 12.04 -25.46
N THR A 19 28.20 11.66 -26.62
CA THR A 19 27.46 11.59 -27.90
C THR A 19 27.11 10.15 -28.18
N LEU A 20 25.89 9.91 -28.68
CA LEU A 20 25.33 8.59 -28.94
C LEU A 20 25.06 8.42 -30.43
N ASP A 21 25.35 7.26 -30.99
CA ASP A 21 25.01 6.93 -32.37
C ASP A 21 23.51 6.57 -32.51
N ARG A 22 22.90 6.08 -31.43
CA ARG A 22 21.49 5.70 -31.37
C ARG A 22 20.93 5.86 -29.98
N THR A 23 19.63 6.11 -29.88
CA THR A 23 18.87 6.06 -28.64
C THR A 23 17.51 5.43 -28.88
N ALA A 24 16.92 4.83 -27.83
CA ALA A 24 15.57 4.32 -27.86
C ALA A 24 14.65 5.23 -27.04
N ILE A 25 13.53 5.61 -27.61
CA ILE A 25 12.46 6.36 -26.95
C ILE A 25 11.34 5.38 -26.69
N TYR A 26 11.14 5.03 -25.43
CA TYR A 26 10.09 4.09 -25.02
C TYR A 26 8.76 4.80 -24.82
N PRO A 27 7.63 4.12 -25.03
CA PRO A 27 6.33 4.67 -24.69
C PRO A 27 6.21 5.06 -23.22
N ALA A 28 5.51 6.15 -22.93
CA ALA A 28 5.24 6.61 -21.57
C ALA A 28 4.05 5.91 -20.91
N SER A 29 3.31 5.09 -21.66
CA SER A 29 2.13 4.36 -21.17
C SER A 29 2.21 2.87 -21.49
N HIS A 30 1.48 2.06 -20.71
CA HIS A 30 1.36 0.62 -20.96
C HIS A 30 0.43 0.31 -22.14
N TYR A 31 0.56 -0.90 -22.68
CA TYR A 31 -0.29 -1.43 -23.77
C TYR A 31 -0.19 -0.66 -25.08
N VAL A 32 0.87 0.08 -25.31
CA VAL A 32 1.18 0.64 -26.63
C VAL A 32 1.60 -0.51 -27.54
N THR A 33 0.89 -0.66 -28.67
CA THR A 33 1.13 -1.73 -29.62
C THR A 33 1.09 -1.21 -31.07
N GLU A 34 1.60 -2.01 -31.99
CA GLU A 34 1.59 -1.66 -33.40
C GLU A 34 0.17 -1.65 -33.98
N ARG A 35 -0.06 -0.81 -34.98
CA ARG A 35 -1.38 -0.70 -35.66
C ARG A 35 -1.85 -2.04 -36.23
N SER A 36 -0.94 -2.83 -36.77
CA SER A 36 -1.21 -4.18 -37.29
C SER A 36 -1.78 -5.12 -36.22
N THR A 37 -1.27 -5.01 -34.98
CA THR A 37 -1.78 -5.78 -33.83
C THR A 37 -3.21 -5.31 -33.48
N VAL A 38 -3.44 -3.99 -33.44
CA VAL A 38 -4.77 -3.43 -33.18
C VAL A 38 -5.78 -3.94 -34.26
N GLU A 39 -5.41 -3.86 -35.51
CA GLU A 39 -6.27 -4.33 -36.62
C GLU A 39 -6.57 -5.84 -36.54
N ALA A 40 -5.61 -6.64 -36.10
CA ALA A 40 -5.77 -8.10 -35.91
C ALA A 40 -6.67 -8.48 -34.72
N MET A 41 -6.65 -7.69 -33.63
CA MET A 41 -7.43 -8.01 -32.43
C MET A 41 -8.90 -7.57 -32.53
N VAL A 42 -9.22 -6.56 -33.31
CA VAL A 42 -10.60 -6.05 -33.46
C VAL A 42 -11.62 -7.14 -33.88
N PRO A 43 -11.37 -8.00 -34.86
CA PRO A 43 -12.31 -9.08 -35.21
C PRO A 43 -12.51 -10.08 -34.07
N LEU A 44 -11.50 -10.33 -33.26
CA LEU A 44 -11.57 -11.24 -32.12
C LEU A 44 -12.45 -10.66 -31.02
N ILE A 45 -12.23 -9.39 -30.67
CA ILE A 45 -13.05 -8.67 -29.70
C ILE A 45 -14.51 -8.57 -30.15
N ARG A 46 -14.76 -8.30 -31.45
CA ARG A 46 -16.12 -8.27 -31.98
C ARG A 46 -16.83 -9.62 -31.92
N ARG A 47 -16.09 -10.71 -32.10
CA ARG A 47 -16.63 -12.07 -31.90
C ARG A 47 -17.09 -12.29 -30.48
N GLU A 48 -16.22 -12.03 -29.51
CA GLU A 48 -16.56 -12.15 -28.09
C GLU A 48 -17.76 -11.24 -27.71
N LEU A 49 -17.77 -10.00 -28.23
CA LEU A 49 -18.89 -9.08 -28.01
C LEU A 49 -20.20 -9.70 -28.49
N ASN A 50 -20.24 -10.20 -29.71
CA ASN A 50 -21.46 -10.79 -30.28
C ASN A 50 -21.95 -12.00 -29.49
N GLU A 51 -21.03 -12.86 -29.05
CA GLU A 51 -21.33 -14.01 -28.19
C GLU A 51 -21.94 -13.54 -26.86
N GLN A 52 -21.34 -12.56 -26.21
CA GLN A 52 -21.80 -12.03 -24.93
C GLN A 52 -23.14 -11.29 -25.05
N LEU A 53 -23.36 -10.54 -26.13
CA LEU A 53 -24.64 -9.88 -26.43
C LEU A 53 -25.77 -10.89 -26.62
N ALA A 54 -25.51 -12.01 -27.32
CA ALA A 54 -26.48 -13.08 -27.45
C ALA A 54 -26.86 -13.69 -26.09
N LEU A 55 -25.87 -13.93 -25.21
CA LEU A 55 -26.13 -14.42 -23.84
C LEU A 55 -26.99 -13.46 -23.02
N TYR A 56 -26.68 -12.16 -23.03
CA TYR A 56 -27.48 -11.16 -22.32
C TYR A 56 -28.89 -11.04 -22.85
N ARG A 57 -29.07 -10.98 -24.18
CA ARG A 57 -30.40 -10.89 -24.81
C ARG A 57 -31.26 -12.12 -24.50
N ASN A 58 -30.67 -13.32 -24.53
CA ASN A 58 -31.37 -14.55 -24.19
C ASN A 58 -31.75 -14.60 -22.70
N ALA A 59 -30.96 -13.97 -21.83
CA ALA A 59 -31.24 -13.84 -20.38
C ALA A 59 -32.17 -12.66 -20.06
N GLY A 60 -32.66 -11.88 -21.03
CA GLY A 60 -33.48 -10.70 -20.79
C GLY A 60 -32.73 -9.48 -20.25
N LYS A 61 -31.40 -9.52 -20.19
CA LYS A 61 -30.51 -8.44 -19.73
C LYS A 61 -30.27 -7.41 -20.86
N LEU A 62 -31.32 -6.70 -21.28
CA LEU A 62 -31.25 -5.80 -22.42
C LEU A 62 -30.42 -4.54 -22.15
N LEU A 63 -30.46 -4.01 -20.93
CA LEU A 63 -29.67 -2.84 -20.54
C LEU A 63 -28.17 -3.15 -20.51
N GLU A 64 -27.81 -4.31 -19.97
CA GLU A 64 -26.43 -4.80 -19.95
C GLU A 64 -25.90 -5.02 -21.37
N ALA A 65 -26.72 -5.59 -22.24
CA ALA A 65 -26.37 -5.78 -23.65
C ALA A 65 -26.11 -4.45 -24.33
N GLN A 66 -27.01 -3.48 -24.19
CA GLN A 66 -26.86 -2.15 -24.82
C GLN A 66 -25.61 -1.43 -24.31
N ARG A 67 -25.38 -1.46 -23.00
CA ARG A 67 -24.21 -0.82 -22.37
C ARG A 67 -22.90 -1.41 -22.87
N LEU A 68 -22.81 -2.74 -22.90
CA LEU A 68 -21.63 -3.45 -23.38
C LEU A 68 -21.37 -3.15 -24.86
N GLU A 69 -22.42 -3.20 -25.70
CA GLU A 69 -22.33 -2.95 -27.12
C GLU A 69 -21.82 -1.53 -27.42
N GLN A 70 -22.41 -0.51 -26.79
CA GLN A 70 -22.00 0.88 -26.95
C GLN A 70 -20.55 1.10 -26.50
N ARG A 71 -20.21 0.62 -25.31
CA ARG A 71 -18.87 0.80 -24.75
C ARG A 71 -17.81 0.11 -25.60
N THR A 72 -18.01 -1.14 -25.97
CA THR A 72 -17.01 -1.90 -26.71
C THR A 72 -16.83 -1.34 -28.12
N ASN A 73 -17.90 -0.94 -28.82
CA ASN A 73 -17.76 -0.32 -30.13
C ASN A 73 -17.03 1.01 -30.10
N PHE A 74 -17.30 1.84 -29.08
CA PHE A 74 -16.56 3.09 -28.85
C PHE A 74 -15.08 2.84 -28.58
N ASP A 75 -14.75 1.87 -27.72
CA ASP A 75 -13.36 1.51 -27.41
C ASP A 75 -12.62 0.99 -28.66
N LEU A 76 -13.30 0.19 -29.51
CA LEU A 76 -12.73 -0.30 -30.78
C LEU A 76 -12.48 0.82 -31.80
N GLU A 77 -13.38 1.78 -31.89
CA GLU A 77 -13.21 2.96 -32.75
C GLU A 77 -12.00 3.78 -32.28
N MET A 78 -11.89 4.07 -30.98
CA MET A 78 -10.76 4.78 -30.46
C MET A 78 -9.43 4.04 -30.70
N MET A 79 -9.39 2.73 -30.50
CA MET A 79 -8.19 1.94 -30.76
C MET A 79 -7.75 1.99 -32.21
N LEU A 80 -8.71 1.96 -33.18
CA LEU A 80 -8.41 2.05 -34.59
C LEU A 80 -7.92 3.45 -35.01
N GLU A 81 -8.53 4.51 -34.48
CA GLU A 81 -8.21 5.89 -34.85
C GLU A 81 -6.98 6.45 -34.11
N ILE A 82 -6.86 6.17 -32.82
CA ILE A 82 -5.84 6.79 -31.92
C ILE A 82 -4.79 5.78 -31.46
N GLY A 83 -5.05 4.48 -31.63
CA GLY A 83 -4.16 3.40 -31.16
C GLY A 83 -4.35 3.02 -29.69
N THR A 84 -5.26 3.66 -28.97
CA THR A 84 -5.53 3.41 -27.55
C THR A 84 -6.96 3.76 -27.16
N CYS A 85 -7.42 3.29 -25.99
CA CYS A 85 -8.70 3.71 -25.39
C CYS A 85 -8.59 3.71 -23.85
N PRO A 86 -9.47 4.44 -23.12
CA PRO A 86 -9.56 4.33 -21.69
C PRO A 86 -9.95 2.91 -21.23
N GLY A 87 -9.06 2.24 -20.50
CA GLY A 87 -9.28 0.85 -20.08
C GLY A 87 -8.78 -0.20 -21.07
N ILE A 88 -7.85 0.16 -21.96
CA ILE A 88 -7.25 -0.74 -22.95
C ILE A 88 -6.69 -2.03 -22.33
N GLU A 89 -6.29 -1.99 -21.06
CA GLU A 89 -5.83 -3.15 -20.30
C GLU A 89 -6.88 -4.29 -20.25
N ASN A 90 -8.17 -3.98 -20.36
CA ASN A 90 -9.23 -4.98 -20.37
C ASN A 90 -9.25 -5.83 -21.65
N TYR A 91 -8.53 -5.41 -22.69
CA TYR A 91 -8.34 -6.12 -23.95
C TYR A 91 -6.95 -6.77 -24.05
N SER A 92 -6.20 -6.82 -22.94
CA SER A 92 -4.81 -7.31 -22.92
C SER A 92 -4.65 -8.78 -23.32
N LEU A 93 -5.69 -9.60 -23.19
CA LEU A 93 -5.71 -10.95 -23.71
C LEU A 93 -5.41 -10.97 -25.22
N TYR A 94 -6.05 -10.09 -25.95
CA TYR A 94 -5.93 -9.99 -27.41
C TYR A 94 -4.65 -9.30 -27.87
N THR A 95 -4.24 -8.22 -27.18
CA THR A 95 -2.98 -7.51 -27.50
C THR A 95 -1.75 -8.37 -27.27
N SER A 96 -1.79 -9.27 -26.30
CA SER A 96 -0.66 -10.16 -25.98
C SER A 96 -0.70 -11.51 -26.69
N GLY A 97 -1.79 -11.82 -27.41
CA GLY A 97 -1.98 -13.09 -28.10
C GLY A 97 -2.05 -14.32 -27.17
N ARG A 98 -2.33 -14.11 -25.88
CA ARG A 98 -2.46 -15.19 -24.89
C ARG A 98 -3.76 -15.97 -25.08
N LYS A 99 -3.78 -17.21 -24.59
CA LYS A 99 -5.01 -17.99 -24.47
C LYS A 99 -5.76 -17.62 -23.20
N PRO A 100 -7.10 -17.76 -23.17
CA PRO A 100 -7.87 -17.58 -21.94
C PRO A 100 -7.31 -18.41 -20.78
N GLY A 101 -7.17 -17.78 -19.61
CA GLY A 101 -6.62 -18.40 -18.42
C GLY A 101 -5.09 -18.40 -18.29
N GLU A 102 -4.35 -18.12 -19.35
CA GLU A 102 -2.89 -17.95 -19.26
C GLU A 102 -2.54 -16.73 -18.42
N ARG A 103 -1.47 -16.85 -17.58
CA ARG A 103 -1.04 -15.74 -16.76
C ARG A 103 -0.55 -14.56 -17.62
N PRO A 104 -0.84 -13.33 -17.22
CA PRO A 104 -0.24 -12.17 -17.89
C PRO A 104 1.25 -12.07 -17.58
N ALA A 105 2.00 -11.41 -18.47
CA ALA A 105 3.35 -10.98 -18.16
C ALA A 105 3.34 -9.97 -17.02
N CYS A 106 4.34 -10.01 -16.17
CA CYS A 106 4.51 -9.11 -15.03
C CYS A 106 5.96 -8.62 -14.95
N LEU A 107 6.24 -7.70 -14.03
CA LEU A 107 7.58 -7.14 -13.84
C LEU A 107 8.64 -8.22 -13.63
N MET A 108 8.30 -9.30 -12.95
CA MET A 108 9.24 -10.41 -12.66
C MET A 108 9.72 -11.15 -13.91
N ASP A 109 8.97 -11.12 -15.01
CA ASP A 109 9.37 -11.74 -16.27
C ASP A 109 10.55 -11.03 -16.95
N TYR A 110 10.89 -9.81 -16.51
CA TYR A 110 12.03 -9.04 -17.03
C TYR A 110 13.32 -9.25 -16.23
N PHE A 111 13.27 -9.96 -15.10
CA PHE A 111 14.46 -10.28 -14.31
C PHE A 111 15.17 -11.54 -14.84
N PRO A 112 16.46 -11.69 -14.57
CA PRO A 112 17.16 -12.97 -14.79
C PRO A 112 16.47 -14.10 -14.04
N ALA A 113 16.59 -15.34 -14.54
CA ALA A 113 15.90 -16.50 -13.96
C ALA A 113 16.34 -16.83 -12.50
N ASP A 114 17.50 -16.35 -12.09
CA ASP A 114 18.12 -16.59 -10.77
C ASP A 114 18.06 -15.36 -9.83
N PHE A 115 17.14 -14.42 -10.09
CA PHE A 115 17.05 -13.20 -9.28
C PHE A 115 16.68 -13.49 -7.81
N LEU A 116 17.19 -12.65 -6.91
CA LEU A 116 16.83 -12.63 -5.50
C LEU A 116 15.75 -11.57 -5.26
N MET A 117 14.62 -11.97 -4.68
CA MET A 117 13.57 -11.07 -4.24
C MET A 117 13.66 -10.82 -2.75
N VAL A 118 13.72 -9.55 -2.36
CA VAL A 118 13.57 -9.12 -0.96
C VAL A 118 12.16 -8.60 -0.77
N VAL A 119 11.39 -9.26 0.09
CA VAL A 119 10.00 -8.88 0.40
C VAL A 119 10.00 -8.10 1.70
N ASP A 120 9.92 -6.78 1.58
CA ASP A 120 9.83 -5.88 2.73
C ASP A 120 8.42 -5.87 3.33
N GLU A 121 8.34 -5.66 4.66
CA GLU A 121 7.10 -5.74 5.43
C GLU A 121 6.27 -6.98 5.05
N SER A 122 6.92 -8.13 5.02
CA SER A 122 6.35 -9.38 4.50
C SER A 122 5.05 -9.79 5.17
N HIS A 123 4.89 -9.48 6.46
CA HIS A 123 3.66 -9.69 7.22
C HIS A 123 2.43 -8.98 6.64
N ALA A 124 2.63 -7.89 5.89
CA ALA A 124 1.59 -7.16 5.16
C ALA A 124 1.57 -7.54 3.68
N SER A 125 2.75 -7.63 3.04
CA SER A 125 2.89 -7.86 1.60
C SER A 125 2.39 -9.25 1.18
N ILE A 126 2.69 -10.30 1.94
CA ILE A 126 2.29 -11.68 1.60
C ILE A 126 0.77 -11.88 1.63
N PRO A 127 0.04 -11.48 2.68
CA PRO A 127 -1.42 -11.53 2.66
C PRO A 127 -2.04 -10.70 1.52
N GLN A 128 -1.43 -9.57 1.18
CA GLN A 128 -1.89 -8.71 0.08
C GLN A 128 -1.74 -9.40 -1.27
N ILE A 129 -0.56 -9.98 -1.57
CA ILE A 129 -0.32 -10.75 -2.79
C ILE A 129 -1.31 -11.91 -2.90
N ASN A 130 -1.57 -12.63 -1.80
CA ASN A 130 -2.52 -13.73 -1.78
C ASN A 130 -3.97 -13.29 -2.05
N ALA A 131 -4.37 -12.11 -1.58
CA ALA A 131 -5.73 -11.60 -1.76
C ALA A 131 -5.99 -10.96 -3.13
N MET A 132 -4.94 -10.46 -3.83
CA MET A 132 -5.07 -9.64 -5.04
C MET A 132 -5.86 -10.33 -6.15
N TYR A 133 -5.57 -11.60 -6.46
CA TYR A 133 -6.24 -12.34 -7.52
C TYR A 133 -7.76 -12.46 -7.26
N LYS A 134 -8.14 -12.92 -6.07
CA LYS A 134 -9.55 -13.12 -5.72
C LYS A 134 -10.32 -11.79 -5.69
N GLY A 135 -9.70 -10.73 -5.18
CA GLY A 135 -10.28 -9.39 -5.17
C GLY A 135 -10.54 -8.84 -6.56
N ASP A 136 -9.57 -8.99 -7.49
CA ASP A 136 -9.71 -8.57 -8.88
C ASP A 136 -10.79 -9.37 -9.62
N GLN A 137 -10.82 -10.69 -9.45
CA GLN A 137 -11.84 -11.56 -10.05
C GLN A 137 -13.26 -11.21 -9.57
N SER A 138 -13.44 -10.98 -8.28
CA SER A 138 -14.74 -10.59 -7.72
C SER A 138 -15.22 -9.25 -8.30
N ARG A 139 -14.36 -8.24 -8.32
CA ARG A 139 -14.67 -6.92 -8.88
C ARG A 139 -15.02 -6.99 -10.37
N LYS A 140 -14.20 -7.67 -11.16
CA LYS A 140 -14.42 -7.80 -12.60
C LYS A 140 -15.62 -8.67 -12.95
N GLY A 141 -15.86 -9.72 -12.17
CA GLY A 141 -17.07 -10.54 -12.31
C GLY A 141 -18.34 -9.69 -12.21
N THR A 142 -18.43 -8.82 -11.21
CA THR A 142 -19.54 -7.86 -11.08
C THR A 142 -19.64 -6.91 -12.28
N LEU A 143 -18.51 -6.38 -12.76
CA LEU A 143 -18.52 -5.49 -13.94
C LEU A 143 -19.00 -6.20 -15.22
N ILE A 144 -18.62 -7.46 -15.40
CA ILE A 144 -19.09 -8.28 -16.52
C ILE A 144 -20.59 -8.57 -16.36
N GLU A 145 -21.01 -9.01 -15.18
CA GLU A 145 -22.42 -9.34 -14.91
C GLU A 145 -23.37 -8.17 -15.28
N HIS A 146 -22.92 -6.94 -15.06
CA HIS A 146 -23.69 -5.71 -15.33
C HIS A 146 -23.35 -5.04 -16.67
N GLY A 147 -22.66 -5.71 -17.60
CA GLY A 147 -22.39 -5.23 -18.95
C GLY A 147 -21.38 -4.09 -19.07
N PHE A 148 -20.49 -3.94 -18.09
CA PHE A 148 -19.43 -2.91 -18.14
C PHE A 148 -18.13 -3.40 -18.78
N ARG A 149 -17.92 -4.72 -18.85
CA ARG A 149 -16.70 -5.33 -19.41
C ARG A 149 -17.03 -6.62 -20.15
N LEU A 150 -16.19 -6.97 -21.13
CA LEU A 150 -16.18 -8.29 -21.74
C LEU A 150 -15.61 -9.35 -20.78
N PRO A 151 -15.97 -10.63 -20.91
CA PRO A 151 -15.41 -11.72 -20.12
C PRO A 151 -13.88 -11.80 -20.15
N SER A 152 -13.25 -11.52 -21.30
CA SER A 152 -11.80 -11.49 -21.49
C SER A 152 -11.06 -10.50 -20.56
N ALA A 153 -11.76 -9.52 -19.99
CA ALA A 153 -11.20 -8.62 -18.97
C ALA A 153 -10.72 -9.36 -17.71
N LEU A 154 -11.23 -10.57 -17.43
CA LEU A 154 -10.77 -11.43 -16.36
C LEU A 154 -9.33 -11.91 -16.55
N ASP A 155 -8.83 -11.96 -17.79
CA ASP A 155 -7.48 -12.40 -18.12
C ASP A 155 -6.42 -11.29 -17.96
N ASN A 156 -6.84 -10.03 -17.79
CA ASN A 156 -5.98 -8.99 -17.25
C ASN A 156 -6.04 -9.02 -15.72
N ARG A 157 -5.21 -9.80 -15.10
CA ARG A 157 -5.29 -10.13 -13.69
C ARG A 157 -3.94 -10.12 -13.00
N PRO A 158 -3.88 -9.87 -11.69
CA PRO A 158 -2.68 -10.16 -10.93
C PRO A 158 -2.36 -11.67 -10.96
N LEU A 159 -1.13 -12.01 -10.63
CA LEU A 159 -0.74 -13.40 -10.43
C LEU A 159 -1.61 -14.05 -9.35
N LYS A 160 -1.88 -15.33 -9.52
CA LYS A 160 -2.30 -16.17 -8.40
C LYS A 160 -1.14 -16.31 -7.43
N PHE A 161 -1.44 -16.58 -6.17
CA PHE A 161 -0.40 -16.71 -5.16
C PHE A 161 0.62 -17.81 -5.50
N ASP A 162 0.13 -18.96 -5.96
CA ASP A 162 1.00 -20.08 -6.37
C ASP A 162 1.88 -19.70 -7.58
N GLU A 163 1.33 -18.99 -8.57
CA GLU A 163 2.10 -18.47 -9.71
C GLU A 163 3.23 -17.53 -9.25
N TRP A 164 2.96 -16.68 -8.23
CA TRP A 164 3.98 -15.83 -7.64
C TRP A 164 5.05 -16.63 -6.91
N VAL A 165 4.64 -17.67 -6.17
CA VAL A 165 5.56 -18.56 -5.46
C VAL A 165 6.49 -19.27 -6.45
N ASP A 166 5.97 -19.75 -7.59
CA ASP A 166 6.73 -20.48 -8.61
C ASP A 166 7.69 -19.59 -9.41
N LEU A 167 7.30 -18.31 -9.63
CA LEU A 167 8.11 -17.36 -10.39
C LEU A 167 9.33 -16.85 -9.62
N VAL A 168 9.29 -16.86 -8.29
CA VAL A 168 10.36 -16.28 -7.46
C VAL A 168 11.28 -17.39 -6.95
N PRO A 169 12.49 -17.55 -7.53
CA PRO A 169 13.36 -18.68 -7.20
C PRO A 169 13.97 -18.55 -5.80
N GLN A 170 14.39 -17.35 -5.42
CA GLN A 170 15.03 -17.05 -4.15
C GLN A 170 14.38 -15.83 -3.50
N ARG A 171 14.10 -15.91 -2.20
CA ARG A 171 13.44 -14.84 -1.48
C ARG A 171 13.94 -14.67 -0.06
N ILE A 172 14.00 -13.42 0.38
CA ILE A 172 14.25 -13.02 1.77
C ILE A 172 13.02 -12.26 2.24
N PHE A 173 12.45 -12.68 3.35
CA PHE A 173 11.34 -11.98 4.00
C PHE A 173 11.87 -11.07 5.09
N MET A 174 11.49 -9.80 5.07
CA MET A 174 11.89 -8.81 6.06
C MET A 174 10.65 -8.29 6.79
N SER A 175 10.66 -8.33 8.10
CA SER A 175 9.60 -7.78 8.92
C SER A 175 10.03 -7.61 10.37
N ALA A 176 9.55 -6.56 11.03
CA ALA A 176 9.67 -6.44 12.49
C ALA A 176 8.74 -7.41 13.23
N THR A 177 7.72 -7.91 12.54
CA THR A 177 6.67 -8.80 13.06
C THR A 177 6.31 -9.85 12.00
N PRO A 178 7.19 -10.84 11.73
CA PRO A 178 6.96 -11.84 10.67
C PRO A 178 5.59 -12.53 10.80
N GLY A 179 5.00 -12.88 9.66
CA GLY A 179 3.76 -13.67 9.61
C GLY A 179 4.03 -15.16 9.73
N ASP A 180 2.98 -15.92 10.05
CA ASP A 180 3.09 -17.36 10.26
C ASP A 180 3.52 -18.08 8.98
N TRP A 181 3.02 -17.63 7.82
CA TRP A 181 3.35 -18.22 6.52
C TRP A 181 4.83 -18.12 6.17
N GLU A 182 5.46 -16.93 6.39
CA GLU A 182 6.89 -16.74 6.12
C GLU A 182 7.76 -17.58 7.06
N VAL A 183 7.39 -17.64 8.34
CA VAL A 183 8.12 -18.41 9.35
C VAL A 183 8.02 -19.92 9.05
N GLU A 184 6.84 -20.40 8.69
CA GLU A 184 6.62 -21.79 8.28
C GLU A 184 7.41 -22.12 7.00
N ARG A 185 7.37 -21.22 6.00
CA ARG A 185 8.08 -21.38 4.74
C ARG A 185 9.61 -21.35 4.90
N ALA A 186 10.11 -20.64 5.90
CA ALA A 186 11.51 -20.60 6.29
C ALA A 186 11.90 -21.75 7.25
N GLU A 187 11.02 -22.74 7.46
CA GLU A 187 11.23 -23.87 8.38
C GLU A 187 11.63 -23.43 9.80
N GLY A 188 11.14 -22.28 10.22
CA GLY A 188 11.44 -21.66 11.53
C GLY A 188 12.81 -20.97 11.60
N VAL A 189 13.56 -20.92 10.51
CA VAL A 189 14.85 -20.20 10.47
C VAL A 189 14.59 -18.69 10.40
N VAL A 190 14.91 -18.00 11.50
CA VAL A 190 14.78 -16.54 11.60
C VAL A 190 16.13 -15.95 11.98
N VAL A 191 16.58 -14.97 11.18
CA VAL A 191 17.78 -14.17 11.48
C VAL A 191 17.32 -12.86 12.11
N GLU A 192 17.63 -12.68 13.38
CA GLU A 192 17.27 -11.48 14.11
C GLU A 192 18.33 -10.38 13.94
N GLN A 193 17.89 -9.19 13.53
CA GLN A 193 18.71 -7.99 13.49
C GLN A 193 18.10 -6.93 14.41
N ILE A 194 18.33 -7.07 15.71
CA ILE A 194 17.72 -6.23 16.75
C ILE A 194 18.58 -5.01 17.06
N ILE A 195 19.91 -5.18 17.04
CA ILE A 195 20.84 -4.12 17.41
C ILE A 195 20.87 -3.02 16.36
N ARG A 196 20.53 -1.79 16.77
CA ARG A 196 20.63 -0.59 15.94
C ARG A 196 21.96 0.10 16.21
N PRO A 197 22.80 0.32 15.17
CA PRO A 197 24.11 0.99 15.33
C PRO A 197 24.00 2.42 15.88
N THR A 198 22.82 3.05 15.73
CA THR A 198 22.54 4.41 16.22
C THR A 198 22.42 4.51 17.74
N GLY A 199 22.36 3.40 18.49
CA GLY A 199 22.11 3.38 19.91
C GLY A 199 20.66 3.69 20.32
N LEU A 200 19.74 3.86 19.33
CA LEU A 200 18.33 4.10 19.60
C LEU A 200 17.64 2.81 20.04
N VAL A 201 16.94 2.87 21.16
CA VAL A 201 16.26 1.74 21.80
C VAL A 201 14.75 1.86 21.57
N ASP A 202 14.03 0.74 21.53
CA ASP A 202 12.57 0.77 21.50
C ASP A 202 12.03 1.50 22.75
N PRO A 203 10.92 2.25 22.65
CA PRO A 203 10.40 3.02 23.78
C PRO A 203 9.94 2.11 24.92
N PRO A 204 10.12 2.50 26.19
CA PRO A 204 9.46 1.84 27.30
C PRO A 204 7.94 1.97 27.17
N ILE A 205 7.23 0.92 27.59
CA ILE A 205 5.77 0.87 27.52
C ILE A 205 5.20 1.08 28.92
N GLU A 206 4.32 2.05 29.06
CA GLU A 206 3.52 2.29 30.25
C GLU A 206 2.06 1.90 30.00
N VAL A 207 1.45 1.20 30.94
CA VAL A 207 0.02 0.90 30.91
C VAL A 207 -0.66 1.79 31.95
N ARG A 208 -1.62 2.59 31.50
CA ARG A 208 -2.37 3.53 32.35
C ARG A 208 -3.88 3.26 32.24
N PRO A 209 -4.69 3.60 33.25
CA PRO A 209 -6.13 3.33 33.22
C PRO A 209 -6.87 4.11 32.13
N VAL A 210 -7.95 3.54 31.61
CA VAL A 210 -8.81 4.19 30.59
C VAL A 210 -9.53 5.39 31.20
N LYS A 211 -9.94 5.30 32.45
CA LYS A 211 -10.61 6.42 33.13
C LYS A 211 -9.65 7.63 33.25
N GLY A 212 -10.06 8.75 32.64
CA GLY A 212 -9.25 9.97 32.59
C GLY A 212 -8.15 9.97 31.52
N GLN A 213 -8.18 9.00 30.57
CA GLN A 213 -7.15 8.88 29.51
C GLN A 213 -6.97 10.16 28.70
N VAL A 214 -8.02 10.94 28.45
CA VAL A 214 -7.93 12.16 27.65
C VAL A 214 -7.25 13.28 28.43
N ASP A 215 -7.53 13.41 29.71
CA ASP A 215 -6.91 14.44 30.58
C ASP A 215 -5.42 14.11 30.80
N ASP A 216 -5.10 12.83 31.04
CA ASP A 216 -3.72 12.38 31.19
C ASP A 216 -2.95 12.57 29.87
N LEU A 217 -3.56 12.21 28.72
CA LEU A 217 -2.98 12.46 27.40
C LEU A 217 -2.72 13.96 27.16
N LEU A 218 -3.64 14.83 27.52
CA LEU A 218 -3.45 16.28 27.39
C LEU A 218 -2.27 16.78 28.23
N HIS A 219 -2.12 16.25 29.46
CA HIS A 219 -0.96 16.55 30.31
C HIS A 219 0.35 16.12 29.63
N GLU A 220 0.40 14.92 29.11
CA GLU A 220 1.56 14.37 28.36
C GLU A 220 1.88 15.17 27.10
N ILE A 221 0.86 15.59 26.34
CA ILE A 221 1.03 16.47 25.17
C ILE A 221 1.69 17.80 25.60
N ARG A 222 1.19 18.45 26.64
CA ARG A 222 1.75 19.71 27.14
C ARG A 222 3.20 19.57 27.60
N ALA A 223 3.56 18.43 28.19
CA ALA A 223 4.94 18.14 28.57
C ALA A 223 5.87 18.03 27.35
N ARG A 224 5.42 17.38 26.25
CA ARG A 224 6.19 17.25 24.99
C ARG A 224 6.26 18.57 24.23
N GLU A 225 5.17 19.31 24.19
CA GLU A 225 5.12 20.64 23.57
C GLU A 225 6.19 21.59 24.13
N LYS A 226 6.37 21.61 25.44
CA LYS A 226 7.43 22.37 26.11
C LYS A 226 8.85 21.97 25.68
N ARG A 227 9.06 20.73 25.27
CA ARG A 227 10.33 20.20 24.78
C ARG A 227 10.47 20.25 23.26
N ASN A 228 9.48 20.83 22.58
CA ASN A 228 9.38 20.87 21.12
C ASN A 228 9.40 19.45 20.48
N GLU A 229 8.82 18.48 21.16
CA GLU A 229 8.66 17.11 20.71
C GLU A 229 7.23 16.89 20.16
N ARG A 230 7.03 15.79 19.43
CA ARG A 230 5.75 15.46 18.78
C ARG A 230 5.10 14.23 19.38
N VAL A 231 3.78 14.14 19.22
CA VAL A 231 2.96 13.07 19.79
C VAL A 231 2.14 12.41 18.69
N LEU A 232 2.14 11.08 18.65
CA LEU A 232 1.20 10.29 17.86
C LEU A 232 0.14 9.69 18.78
N VAL A 233 -1.13 9.80 18.39
CA VAL A 233 -2.25 9.24 19.14
C VAL A 233 -3.05 8.31 18.24
N THR A 234 -3.30 7.08 18.69
CA THR A 234 -4.14 6.13 17.97
C THR A 234 -5.46 5.91 18.64
N THR A 235 -6.54 5.98 17.85
CA THR A 235 -7.92 5.72 18.27
C THR A 235 -8.48 4.50 17.57
N LEU A 236 -9.69 4.06 17.93
CA LEU A 236 -10.34 2.88 17.34
C LEU A 236 -11.21 3.22 16.12
N THR A 237 -11.77 4.43 16.09
CA THR A 237 -12.73 4.82 15.04
C THR A 237 -12.42 6.21 14.49
N LYS A 238 -12.91 6.47 13.26
CA LYS A 238 -12.83 7.78 12.61
C LYS A 238 -13.47 8.87 13.49
N ARG A 239 -14.68 8.60 13.96
CA ARG A 239 -15.41 9.53 14.83
C ARG A 239 -14.62 9.88 16.10
N MET A 240 -14.04 8.87 16.77
CA MET A 240 -13.22 9.11 17.96
C MET A 240 -11.97 9.96 17.64
N SER A 241 -11.38 9.79 16.45
CA SER A 241 -10.25 10.64 16.02
C SER A 241 -10.71 12.10 15.80
N GLU A 242 -11.87 12.29 15.19
CA GLU A 242 -12.47 13.60 14.92
C GLU A 242 -12.83 14.30 16.23
N ASP A 243 -13.59 13.65 17.09
CA ASP A 243 -14.03 14.19 18.40
C ASP A 243 -12.82 14.55 19.28
N LEU A 244 -11.79 13.69 19.33
CA LEU A 244 -10.56 13.97 20.07
C LEU A 244 -9.78 15.16 19.49
N THR A 245 -9.70 15.25 18.17
CA THR A 245 -9.01 16.36 17.50
C THR A 245 -9.71 17.69 17.78
N GLU A 246 -11.04 17.72 17.69
CA GLU A 246 -11.84 18.90 17.98
C GLU A 246 -11.68 19.35 19.45
N TYR A 247 -11.73 18.40 20.37
CA TYR A 247 -11.47 18.69 21.79
C TYR A 247 -10.06 19.27 22.00
N LEU A 248 -9.02 18.63 21.47
CA LEU A 248 -7.64 19.09 21.63
C LEU A 248 -7.43 20.49 21.01
N GLN A 249 -8.07 20.78 19.87
CA GLN A 249 -8.07 22.12 19.27
C GLN A 249 -8.75 23.16 20.18
N SER A 250 -9.88 22.80 20.79
CA SER A 250 -10.62 23.69 21.67
C SER A 250 -9.84 24.13 22.90
N VAL A 251 -8.92 23.27 23.35
CA VAL A 251 -7.99 23.57 24.47
C VAL A 251 -6.64 24.13 24.02
N GLY A 252 -6.53 24.50 22.74
CA GLY A 252 -5.38 25.20 22.17
C GLY A 252 -4.17 24.32 21.83
N VAL A 253 -4.38 23.02 21.57
CA VAL A 253 -3.33 22.12 21.02
C VAL A 253 -3.29 22.22 19.52
N ARG A 254 -2.10 22.30 18.93
CA ARG A 254 -1.90 22.26 17.48
C ARG A 254 -1.95 20.82 17.00
N VAL A 255 -3.14 20.35 16.64
CA VAL A 255 -3.41 18.95 16.27
C VAL A 255 -4.04 18.82 14.91
N ARG A 256 -3.75 17.70 14.24
CA ARG A 256 -4.44 17.22 13.03
C ARG A 256 -4.81 15.76 13.19
N TYR A 257 -5.86 15.33 12.51
CA TYR A 257 -6.14 13.89 12.36
C TYR A 257 -5.84 13.42 10.94
N MET A 258 -5.57 12.13 10.80
CA MET A 258 -5.29 11.47 9.53
C MET A 258 -6.07 10.17 9.43
N HIS A 259 -6.80 9.99 8.32
CA HIS A 259 -7.61 8.80 8.03
C HIS A 259 -7.40 8.31 6.58
N SER A 260 -8.03 7.21 6.22
CA SER A 260 -7.84 6.54 4.91
C SER A 260 -8.31 7.35 3.69
N GLU A 261 -9.17 8.34 3.90
CA GLU A 261 -9.71 9.19 2.82
C GLU A 261 -8.84 10.43 2.52
N VAL A 262 -7.81 10.68 3.35
CA VAL A 262 -6.83 11.75 3.09
C VAL A 262 -5.99 11.35 1.89
N ASP A 263 -5.94 12.22 0.88
CA ASP A 263 -5.15 11.95 -0.32
C ASP A 263 -3.63 11.98 -0.06
N ALA A 264 -2.85 11.51 -1.03
CA ALA A 264 -1.41 11.38 -0.87
C ALA A 264 -0.70 12.74 -0.68
N ILE A 265 -1.20 13.79 -1.31
CA ILE A 265 -0.61 15.15 -1.22
C ILE A 265 -0.92 15.75 0.15
N GLU A 266 -2.18 15.68 0.58
CA GLU A 266 -2.59 16.16 1.90
C GLU A 266 -1.86 15.39 3.02
N ARG A 267 -1.70 14.07 2.88
CA ARG A 267 -0.90 13.26 3.80
C ARG A 267 0.54 13.77 3.92
N MET A 268 1.19 14.08 2.80
CA MET A 268 2.54 14.66 2.82
C MET A 268 2.58 16.02 3.52
N VAL A 269 1.59 16.87 3.28
CA VAL A 269 1.48 18.21 3.93
C VAL A 269 1.31 18.07 5.43
N ILE A 270 0.46 17.15 5.90
CA ILE A 270 0.26 16.89 7.34
C ILE A 270 1.56 16.41 7.99
N LEU A 271 2.23 15.40 7.41
CA LEU A 271 3.47 14.86 7.94
C LEU A 271 4.60 15.90 7.96
N ARG A 272 4.73 16.69 6.89
CA ARG A 272 5.67 17.80 6.83
C ARG A 272 5.36 18.85 7.89
N SER A 273 4.09 19.14 8.15
CA SER A 273 3.68 20.09 9.18
C SER A 273 4.03 19.61 10.59
N LEU A 274 3.91 18.30 10.85
CA LEU A 274 4.33 17.67 12.10
C LEU A 274 5.85 17.81 12.29
N ARG A 275 6.65 17.45 11.29
CA ARG A 275 8.11 17.56 11.31
C ARG A 275 8.60 18.99 11.51
N LEU A 276 7.96 19.96 10.85
CA LEU A 276 8.29 21.38 10.97
C LEU A 276 7.77 22.04 12.26
N GLY A 277 7.05 21.32 13.12
CA GLY A 277 6.49 21.85 14.34
C GLY A 277 5.33 22.82 14.16
N LYS A 278 4.68 22.79 12.99
CA LYS A 278 3.43 23.53 12.77
C LYS A 278 2.24 22.88 13.48
N ILE A 279 2.32 21.59 13.72
CA ILE A 279 1.43 20.81 14.57
C ILE A 279 2.29 19.99 15.55
N ASP A 280 1.74 19.73 16.72
CA ASP A 280 2.43 18.97 17.78
C ASP A 280 1.89 17.55 17.89
N VAL A 281 0.64 17.36 17.53
CA VAL A 281 -0.06 16.08 17.70
C VAL A 281 -0.66 15.64 16.37
N LEU A 282 -0.47 14.35 16.07
CA LEU A 282 -1.14 13.69 14.98
C LEU A 282 -2.02 12.56 15.55
N VAL A 283 -3.32 12.65 15.31
CA VAL A 283 -4.30 11.62 15.69
C VAL A 283 -4.61 10.75 14.47
N GLY A 284 -4.69 9.45 14.65
CA GLY A 284 -5.03 8.53 13.57
C GLY A 284 -5.54 7.19 14.03
N ILE A 285 -6.14 6.42 13.13
CA ILE A 285 -6.65 5.07 13.42
C ILE A 285 -5.57 4.03 13.13
N ASN A 286 -5.21 3.87 11.88
CA ASN A 286 -4.36 2.79 11.37
C ASN A 286 -3.15 3.28 10.56
N LEU A 287 -3.13 4.56 10.20
CA LEU A 287 -2.19 5.13 9.24
C LEU A 287 -0.80 5.40 9.82
N LEU A 288 -0.60 5.08 11.09
CA LEU A 288 0.64 5.33 11.81
C LEU A 288 1.56 4.09 11.85
N ARG A 289 1.26 3.03 11.09
CA ARG A 289 1.99 1.76 11.16
C ARG A 289 3.23 1.74 10.27
N GLU A 290 3.11 2.01 8.99
CA GLU A 290 4.15 1.80 7.98
C GLU A 290 4.51 3.09 7.26
N GLY A 291 5.74 3.17 6.72
CA GLY A 291 6.18 4.25 5.86
C GLY A 291 6.34 5.63 6.54
N LEU A 292 6.42 5.70 7.87
CA LEU A 292 6.64 6.93 8.61
C LEU A 292 8.01 6.95 9.28
N ASP A 293 8.77 7.99 8.98
CA ASP A 293 10.04 8.32 9.63
C ASP A 293 9.91 9.66 10.33
N LEU A 294 9.67 9.62 11.66
CA LEU A 294 9.35 10.78 12.48
C LEU A 294 10.24 10.83 13.73
N PRO A 295 11.51 11.22 13.59
CA PRO A 295 12.45 11.29 14.73
C PRO A 295 12.03 12.32 15.78
N GLU A 296 11.17 13.25 15.45
CA GLU A 296 10.63 14.26 16.35
C GLU A 296 9.58 13.71 17.33
N VAL A 297 9.06 12.50 17.07
CA VAL A 297 8.02 11.87 17.90
C VAL A 297 8.66 11.21 19.11
N SER A 298 8.31 11.71 20.29
CA SER A 298 8.75 11.18 21.57
C SER A 298 7.66 10.47 22.37
N LEU A 299 6.39 10.55 21.91
CA LEU A 299 5.28 9.85 22.55
C LEU A 299 4.38 9.21 21.50
N VAL A 300 4.11 7.92 21.73
CA VAL A 300 3.00 7.21 21.09
C VAL A 300 1.97 6.87 22.15
N ALA A 301 0.76 7.38 22.01
CA ALA A 301 -0.36 7.11 22.90
C ALA A 301 -1.41 6.24 22.21
N ILE A 302 -1.79 5.14 22.82
CA ILE A 302 -2.76 4.18 22.30
C ILE A 302 -3.97 4.20 23.23
N LEU A 303 -5.06 4.82 22.77
CA LEU A 303 -6.31 4.88 23.51
C LEU A 303 -7.06 3.56 23.40
N ASP A 304 -7.75 3.16 24.50
CA ASP A 304 -8.52 1.92 24.56
C ASP A 304 -7.73 0.71 24.03
N ALA A 305 -6.53 0.53 24.53
CA ALA A 305 -5.61 -0.52 24.05
C ALA A 305 -6.08 -1.94 24.38
N ASP A 306 -6.98 -2.10 25.36
CA ASP A 306 -7.58 -3.37 25.77
C ASP A 306 -8.81 -3.78 24.96
N LYS A 307 -9.24 -2.98 23.97
CA LYS A 307 -10.30 -3.33 23.04
C LYS A 307 -9.72 -4.18 21.92
N GLU A 308 -9.67 -5.50 22.16
CA GLU A 308 -9.12 -6.46 21.19
C GLU A 308 -9.82 -6.37 19.82
N GLY A 309 -9.02 -6.55 18.75
CA GLY A 309 -9.44 -6.51 17.37
C GLY A 309 -8.24 -6.25 16.46
N PHE A 310 -8.48 -6.18 15.15
CA PHE A 310 -7.45 -6.00 14.13
C PHE A 310 -6.51 -4.78 14.37
N LEU A 311 -7.02 -3.73 15.02
CA LEU A 311 -6.24 -2.53 15.32
C LEU A 311 -5.44 -2.61 16.64
N ARG A 312 -5.68 -3.64 17.44
CA ARG A 312 -5.09 -3.84 18.77
C ARG A 312 -4.53 -5.26 18.93
N ASP A 313 -4.23 -5.95 17.82
CA ASP A 313 -3.44 -7.17 17.85
C ASP A 313 -1.97 -6.87 18.19
N ALA A 314 -1.21 -7.87 18.61
CA ALA A 314 0.18 -7.70 19.04
C ALA A 314 1.04 -7.07 17.95
N ARG A 315 0.86 -7.46 16.69
CA ARG A 315 1.58 -6.94 15.53
C ARG A 315 1.32 -5.46 15.32
N SER A 316 0.04 -5.08 15.35
CA SER A 316 -0.39 -3.68 15.23
C SER A 316 0.17 -2.79 16.33
N LEU A 317 0.17 -3.28 17.58
CA LEU A 317 0.71 -2.56 18.71
C LEU A 317 2.23 -2.36 18.57
N ILE A 318 2.99 -3.42 18.25
CA ILE A 318 4.45 -3.34 18.04
C ILE A 318 4.79 -2.34 16.93
N GLN A 319 4.11 -2.40 15.80
CA GLN A 319 4.33 -1.49 14.66
C GLN A 319 4.04 -0.02 15.04
N THR A 320 2.97 0.21 15.80
CA THR A 320 2.60 1.55 16.26
C THR A 320 3.62 2.11 17.24
N ILE A 321 4.01 1.34 18.23
CA ILE A 321 5.00 1.73 19.25
C ILE A 321 6.36 2.00 18.60
N GLY A 322 6.74 1.21 17.63
CA GLY A 322 7.99 1.37 16.88
C GLY A 322 8.13 2.73 16.19
N ARG A 323 7.05 3.50 16.03
CA ARG A 323 7.13 4.87 15.48
C ARG A 323 7.86 5.84 16.40
N ALA A 324 7.87 5.60 17.72
CA ALA A 324 8.63 6.41 18.65
C ALA A 324 10.09 5.91 18.85
N ALA A 325 10.48 4.78 18.29
CA ALA A 325 11.79 4.18 18.46
C ALA A 325 12.96 4.95 17.82
N ARG A 326 12.70 6.12 17.23
CA ARG A 326 13.70 7.00 16.62
C ARG A 326 14.02 8.24 17.44
N ASN A 327 13.47 8.33 18.66
CA ASN A 327 13.72 9.41 19.58
C ASN A 327 14.31 8.87 20.90
N VAL A 328 15.36 9.49 21.41
CA VAL A 328 16.04 9.04 22.64
C VAL A 328 15.20 9.22 23.91
N HIS A 329 14.22 10.12 23.88
CA HIS A 329 13.30 10.40 24.99
C HIS A 329 11.93 9.74 24.79
N SER A 330 11.87 8.70 23.94
CA SER A 330 10.61 8.08 23.55
C SER A 330 9.95 7.29 24.66
N THR A 331 8.62 7.36 24.70
CA THR A 331 7.75 6.57 25.57
C THR A 331 6.52 6.14 24.78
N ALA A 332 6.00 4.95 25.09
CA ALA A 332 4.71 4.50 24.60
C ALA A 332 3.74 4.35 25.78
N ILE A 333 2.53 4.91 25.66
CA ILE A 333 1.49 4.77 26.67
C ILE A 333 0.34 3.99 26.08
N MET A 334 -0.05 2.91 26.73
CA MET A 334 -1.26 2.15 26.44
C MET A 334 -2.30 2.44 27.52
N TYR A 335 -3.42 3.06 27.13
CA TYR A 335 -4.54 3.25 28.05
C TYR A 335 -5.42 2.01 28.03
N ALA A 336 -5.47 1.31 29.17
CA ALA A 336 -6.15 0.03 29.28
C ALA A 336 -6.52 -0.25 30.73
N ASP A 337 -7.70 -0.83 30.97
CA ASP A 337 -8.12 -1.27 32.31
C ASP A 337 -7.66 -2.72 32.60
N ARG A 338 -7.30 -3.46 31.56
CA ARG A 338 -6.74 -4.81 31.65
C ARG A 338 -5.67 -5.05 30.61
N ILE A 339 -4.65 -5.84 30.93
CA ILE A 339 -3.66 -6.26 29.95
C ILE A 339 -4.19 -7.48 29.19
N THR A 340 -4.45 -7.31 27.89
CA THR A 340 -4.91 -8.39 27.01
C THR A 340 -3.73 -9.27 26.58
N LYS A 341 -4.03 -10.42 25.93
CA LYS A 341 -3.00 -11.30 25.38
C LYS A 341 -2.10 -10.57 24.37
N SER A 342 -2.71 -9.79 23.48
CA SER A 342 -2.00 -8.99 22.47
C SER A 342 -1.11 -7.93 23.07
N MET A 343 -1.58 -7.23 24.10
CA MET A 343 -0.77 -6.26 24.84
C MET A 343 0.41 -6.94 25.54
N ARG A 344 0.18 -8.10 26.20
CA ARG A 344 1.24 -8.85 26.87
C ARG A 344 2.34 -9.24 25.89
N GLN A 345 1.98 -9.82 24.75
CA GLN A 345 2.93 -10.17 23.70
C GLN A 345 3.72 -8.96 23.20
N CYS A 346 3.06 -7.83 23.02
CA CYS A 346 3.72 -6.59 22.59
C CYS A 346 4.71 -6.07 23.63
N ILE A 347 4.33 -6.05 24.90
CA ILE A 347 5.18 -5.61 26.01
C ILE A 347 6.40 -6.52 26.14
N ASP A 348 6.19 -7.83 26.24
CA ASP A 348 7.24 -8.81 26.42
C ASP A 348 8.26 -8.76 25.26
N GLU A 349 7.80 -8.65 24.01
CA GLU A 349 8.68 -8.56 22.85
C GLU A 349 9.43 -7.22 22.80
N THR A 350 8.80 -6.11 23.15
CA THR A 350 9.47 -4.81 23.21
C THR A 350 10.53 -4.79 24.30
N ASP A 351 10.24 -5.33 25.47
CA ASP A 351 11.19 -5.42 26.58
C ASP A 351 12.35 -6.36 26.24
N ARG A 352 12.09 -7.49 25.57
CA ARG A 352 13.13 -8.40 25.06
C ARG A 352 14.08 -7.66 24.11
N ARG A 353 13.56 -6.94 23.13
CA ARG A 353 14.37 -6.18 22.15
C ARG A 353 15.17 -5.07 22.85
N ARG A 354 14.56 -4.38 23.78
CA ARG A 354 15.26 -3.36 24.58
C ARG A 354 16.44 -3.95 25.35
N ALA A 355 16.23 -5.08 26.03
CA ALA A 355 17.28 -5.74 26.81
C ALA A 355 18.46 -6.22 25.96
N ILE A 356 18.22 -6.60 24.70
CA ILE A 356 19.29 -6.99 23.76
C ILE A 356 20.05 -5.76 23.24
N GLN A 357 19.35 -4.64 23.04
CA GLN A 357 19.92 -3.41 22.50
C GLN A 357 20.75 -2.63 23.55
N LEU A 358 20.38 -2.68 24.83
CA LEU A 358 21.07 -2.05 25.97
C LEU A 358 22.31 -2.85 26.38
#